data_1d833ece08756355da758aaf78b0df87
#
_entry.id   1d833ece08756355da758aaf78b0df87
#
_cell.length_a   1.000
_cell.length_b   1.000
_cell.length_c   1.000
_cell.angle_alpha   90.00
_cell.angle_beta   90.00
_cell.angle_gamma   90.00
#
_symmetry.space_group_name_H-M   'P 1'
#
loop_
_entity.id
_entity.type
_entity.pdbx_description
1 polymer ?
#
loop_
_entity_poly.entity_id
_entity_poly.type
_entity_poly.pdbx_seq_one_letter_code
_entity_poly.pdbx_strand_id
1 'polypeptide(L)'
;ASKFLQLLREAKASGVLVEEVTWARLAQVTGGSVHQGIALQTAAADTLDLSALIDGCSELGEPPLLLALDGITDPHNLGAVVRSAEAMGAHGLVLPQRRSAGLTGSAAKVAAGAMEHLPVARVVNLNRSLEKLKDAGYRVIGLAAEGDVTLMDVDLEGPLVLVTGSEDQGLSVLTRRHCDQLVRIPLRGITPSLNASVATALCVYEVARRNWMKDIHGQAPSPPIVRPQMKTQEVSSLPSAASENPQPEQPVVGQSDIDSNSLESD
;
A
#
# COMPACT_ATOMS: atom_id res chain seq x y z
N ALA A 1 -29.02 6.13 12.12
CA ALA A 1 -28.05 6.70 13.09
C ALA A 1 -27.84 5.80 14.33
N SER A 2 -28.90 5.15 14.88
CA SER A 2 -28.77 4.40 16.16
C SER A 2 -27.80 3.20 16.09
N LYS A 3 -27.70 2.52 14.95
CA LYS A 3 -26.86 1.31 14.79
C LYS A 3 -25.36 1.58 14.98
N PHE A 4 -24.88 2.79 14.71
CA PHE A 4 -23.46 3.14 14.77
C PHE A 4 -23.12 4.16 15.87
N LEU A 5 -24.06 4.45 16.76
CA LEU A 5 -23.92 5.54 17.73
C LEU A 5 -22.73 5.37 18.67
N GLN A 6 -22.45 4.15 19.09
CA GLN A 6 -21.28 3.86 19.93
C GLN A 6 -19.98 4.06 19.16
N LEU A 7 -19.87 3.47 17.96
CA LEU A 7 -18.70 3.61 17.07
C LEU A 7 -18.41 5.09 16.75
N LEU A 8 -19.45 5.87 16.45
CA LEU A 8 -19.29 7.30 16.15
C LEU A 8 -18.85 8.11 17.36
N ARG A 9 -19.27 7.73 18.57
CA ARG A 9 -18.80 8.37 19.82
C ARG A 9 -17.33 8.04 20.08
N GLU A 10 -16.93 6.80 19.91
CA GLU A 10 -15.52 6.36 20.07
C GLU A 10 -14.63 7.05 19.03
N ALA A 11 -15.04 7.09 17.76
CA ALA A 11 -14.31 7.81 16.71
C ALA A 11 -14.13 9.29 17.04
N LYS A 12 -15.21 9.96 17.49
CA LYS A 12 -15.16 11.37 17.89
C LYS A 12 -14.26 11.60 19.10
N ALA A 13 -14.28 10.70 20.08
CA ALA A 13 -13.41 10.76 21.25
C ALA A 13 -11.93 10.56 20.87
N SER A 14 -11.65 9.82 19.79
CA SER A 14 -10.31 9.63 19.23
C SER A 14 -9.87 10.75 18.26
N GLY A 15 -10.63 11.85 18.17
CA GLY A 15 -10.28 12.99 17.33
C GLY A 15 -10.66 12.87 15.85
N VAL A 16 -11.43 11.85 15.46
CA VAL A 16 -11.91 11.69 14.08
C VAL A 16 -13.06 12.67 13.84
N LEU A 17 -12.98 13.43 12.74
CA LEU A 17 -14.06 14.31 12.32
C LEU A 17 -15.28 13.46 11.92
N VAL A 18 -16.41 13.64 12.61
CA VAL A 18 -17.65 12.94 12.33
C VAL A 18 -18.69 13.94 11.81
N GLU A 19 -19.13 13.75 10.58
CA GLU A 19 -20.13 14.56 9.90
C GLU A 19 -21.39 13.74 9.60
N GLU A 20 -22.56 14.33 9.84
CA GLU A 20 -23.83 13.79 9.38
C GLU A 20 -24.15 14.37 8.00
N VAL A 21 -24.34 13.51 7.03
CA VAL A 21 -24.59 13.88 5.64
C VAL A 21 -25.83 13.15 5.07
N THR A 22 -26.34 13.65 3.95
CA THR A 22 -27.46 12.99 3.24
C THR A 22 -26.99 11.69 2.56
N TRP A 23 -27.93 10.78 2.30
CA TRP A 23 -27.69 9.57 1.53
C TRP A 23 -27.08 9.85 0.17
N ALA A 24 -27.53 10.90 -0.51
CA ALA A 24 -26.97 11.33 -1.80
C ALA A 24 -25.50 11.71 -1.67
N ARG A 25 -25.13 12.44 -0.62
CA ARG A 25 -23.73 12.80 -0.35
C ARG A 25 -22.88 11.58 0.00
N LEU A 26 -23.42 10.65 0.79
CA LEU A 26 -22.75 9.39 1.10
C LEU A 26 -22.49 8.57 -0.17
N ALA A 27 -23.50 8.42 -1.04
CA ALA A 27 -23.37 7.74 -2.32
C ALA A 27 -22.31 8.40 -3.22
N GLN A 28 -22.26 9.73 -3.26
CA GLN A 28 -21.24 10.47 -4.00
C GLN A 28 -19.82 10.21 -3.46
N VAL A 29 -19.61 10.30 -2.15
CA VAL A 29 -18.31 10.07 -1.51
C VAL A 29 -17.83 8.63 -1.66
N THR A 30 -18.75 7.66 -1.65
CA THR A 30 -18.44 6.24 -1.80
C THR A 30 -18.41 5.76 -3.26
N GLY A 31 -18.57 6.66 -4.23
CA GLY A 31 -18.61 6.31 -5.64
C GLY A 31 -19.74 5.32 -5.99
N GLY A 32 -20.90 5.41 -5.31
CA GLY A 32 -22.04 4.50 -5.49
C GLY A 32 -21.90 3.13 -4.82
N SER A 33 -20.87 2.91 -4.05
CA SER A 33 -20.66 1.65 -3.33
C SER A 33 -21.69 1.45 -2.22
N VAL A 34 -21.95 0.18 -1.85
CA VAL A 34 -22.83 -0.15 -0.73
C VAL A 34 -22.16 0.28 0.59
N HIS A 35 -22.70 1.30 1.23
CA HIS A 35 -22.12 1.94 2.42
C HIS A 35 -22.92 1.72 3.72
N GLN A 36 -24.10 1.09 3.66
CA GLN A 36 -24.97 0.78 4.83
C GLN A 36 -25.26 1.98 5.77
N GLY A 37 -25.10 3.22 5.30
CA GLY A 37 -25.38 4.45 6.06
C GLY A 37 -24.15 5.03 6.79
N ILE A 38 -22.96 4.50 6.59
CA ILE A 38 -21.70 5.03 7.14
C ILE A 38 -20.58 4.90 6.11
N ALA A 39 -19.67 5.86 6.09
CA ALA A 39 -18.44 5.83 5.33
C ALA A 39 -17.31 6.43 6.17
N LEU A 40 -16.12 5.86 6.09
CA LEU A 40 -14.89 6.39 6.67
C LEU A 40 -14.00 6.87 5.52
N GLN A 41 -13.63 8.14 5.55
CA GLN A 41 -12.63 8.68 4.64
C GLN A 41 -11.28 8.63 5.35
N THR A 42 -10.43 7.71 4.91
CA THR A 42 -9.04 7.62 5.38
C THR A 42 -8.11 8.36 4.43
N ALA A 43 -6.96 8.81 4.92
CA ALA A 43 -5.85 9.15 4.04
C ALA A 43 -5.52 7.95 3.13
N ALA A 44 -4.96 8.21 1.95
CA ALA A 44 -4.39 7.13 1.15
C ALA A 44 -3.40 6.36 2.03
N ALA A 45 -3.38 5.02 1.91
CA ALA A 45 -2.45 4.20 2.67
C ALA A 45 -1.03 4.76 2.51
N ASP A 46 -0.34 4.99 3.62
CA ASP A 46 1.03 5.47 3.60
C ASP A 46 1.88 4.49 2.81
N THR A 47 2.57 5.01 1.81
CA THR A 47 3.45 4.19 0.98
C THR A 47 4.90 4.56 1.26
N LEU A 48 5.74 3.56 1.26
CA LEU A 48 7.17 3.67 1.55
C LEU A 48 7.98 3.80 0.25
N ASP A 49 9.20 4.26 0.37
CA ASP A 49 10.19 3.95 -0.65
C ASP A 49 10.74 2.52 -0.47
N LEU A 50 11.33 1.97 -1.53
CA LEU A 50 11.82 0.60 -1.52
C LEU A 50 12.98 0.40 -0.53
N SER A 51 13.81 1.42 -0.29
CA SER A 51 14.93 1.31 0.67
C SER A 51 14.40 1.13 2.08
N ALA A 52 13.41 1.93 2.47
CA ALA A 52 12.80 1.82 3.80
C ALA A 52 12.16 0.43 4.02
N LEU A 53 11.55 -0.16 2.97
CA LEU A 53 11.03 -1.53 3.05
C LEU A 53 12.14 -2.57 3.21
N ILE A 54 13.24 -2.47 2.44
CA ILE A 54 14.40 -3.37 2.54
C ILE A 54 15.04 -3.26 3.92
N ASP A 55 15.27 -2.04 4.39
CA ASP A 55 15.89 -1.78 5.71
C ASP A 55 15.02 -2.34 6.84
N GLY A 56 13.69 -2.14 6.77
CA GLY A 56 12.76 -2.70 7.75
C GLY A 56 12.73 -4.23 7.76
N CYS A 57 13.01 -4.86 6.61
CA CYS A 57 13.10 -6.32 6.51
C CYS A 57 14.44 -6.89 6.99
N SER A 58 15.50 -6.10 7.10
CA SER A 58 16.84 -6.59 7.49
C SER A 58 16.93 -7.08 8.95
N GLU A 59 15.98 -6.65 9.81
CA GLU A 59 15.98 -6.94 11.24
C GLU A 59 14.91 -7.97 11.65
N LEU A 60 14.29 -8.68 10.69
CA LEU A 60 13.11 -9.52 10.96
C LEU A 60 13.38 -10.81 11.75
N GLY A 61 14.58 -11.32 11.82
CA GLY A 61 14.87 -12.62 12.46
C GLY A 61 14.34 -13.84 11.69
N GLU A 62 13.64 -13.64 10.57
CA GLU A 62 13.23 -14.68 9.61
C GLU A 62 13.45 -14.20 8.17
N PRO A 63 13.58 -15.11 7.18
CA PRO A 63 13.77 -14.71 5.80
C PRO A 63 12.58 -13.90 5.27
N PRO A 64 12.80 -12.66 4.78
CA PRO A 64 11.70 -11.84 4.30
C PRO A 64 11.12 -12.35 2.98
N LEU A 65 9.79 -12.32 2.89
CA LEU A 65 9.02 -12.55 1.67
C LEU A 65 8.38 -11.25 1.22
N LEU A 66 8.78 -10.75 0.07
CA LEU A 66 8.14 -9.62 -0.59
C LEU A 66 7.34 -10.07 -1.82
N LEU A 67 6.31 -9.34 -2.16
CA LEU A 67 5.57 -9.50 -3.41
C LEU A 67 5.86 -8.31 -4.33
N ALA A 68 5.93 -8.54 -5.62
CA ALA A 68 6.04 -7.49 -6.63
C ALA A 68 4.99 -7.72 -7.72
N LEU A 69 4.24 -6.69 -8.11
CA LEU A 69 3.15 -6.81 -9.07
C LEU A 69 3.51 -6.10 -10.37
N ASP A 70 3.53 -6.85 -11.47
CA ASP A 70 3.84 -6.34 -12.81
C ASP A 70 2.55 -6.21 -13.65
N GLY A 71 1.91 -5.05 -13.56
CA GLY A 71 0.76 -4.74 -14.40
C GLY A 71 -0.59 -5.28 -13.90
N ILE A 72 -0.74 -5.57 -12.62
CA ILE A 72 -2.06 -5.85 -12.03
C ILE A 72 -2.87 -4.55 -12.01
N THR A 73 -3.90 -4.48 -12.85
CA THR A 73 -4.72 -3.26 -13.04
C THR A 73 -6.11 -3.35 -12.40
N ASP A 74 -6.58 -4.55 -12.10
CA ASP A 74 -7.85 -4.75 -11.41
C ASP A 74 -7.69 -4.53 -9.90
N PRO A 75 -8.41 -3.54 -9.30
CA PRO A 75 -8.40 -3.31 -7.86
C PRO A 75 -8.86 -4.52 -7.02
N HIS A 76 -9.72 -5.38 -7.57
CA HIS A 76 -10.17 -6.59 -6.88
C HIS A 76 -9.02 -7.59 -6.74
N ASN A 77 -8.24 -7.81 -7.80
CA ASN A 77 -7.06 -8.66 -7.74
C ASN A 77 -6.00 -8.09 -6.82
N LEU A 78 -5.74 -6.78 -6.88
CA LEU A 78 -4.82 -6.13 -5.93
C LEU A 78 -5.26 -6.35 -4.48
N GLY A 79 -6.53 -6.10 -4.17
CA GLY A 79 -7.06 -6.30 -2.82
C GLY A 79 -6.97 -7.74 -2.35
N ALA A 80 -7.26 -8.72 -3.24
CA ALA A 80 -7.16 -10.14 -2.92
C ALA A 80 -5.71 -10.59 -2.69
N VAL A 81 -4.75 -10.06 -3.48
CA VAL A 81 -3.31 -10.31 -3.28
C VAL A 81 -2.87 -9.78 -1.93
N VAL A 82 -3.19 -8.52 -1.61
CA VAL A 82 -2.82 -7.89 -0.33
C VAL A 82 -3.38 -8.69 0.85
N ARG A 83 -4.66 -9.08 0.77
CA ARG A 83 -5.30 -9.88 1.82
C ARG A 83 -4.63 -11.22 2.03
N SER A 84 -4.34 -11.94 0.95
CA SER A 84 -3.68 -13.26 1.02
C SER A 84 -2.25 -13.14 1.52
N ALA A 85 -1.51 -12.14 1.04
CA ALA A 85 -0.14 -11.86 1.45
C ALA A 85 -0.05 -11.55 2.95
N GLU A 86 -0.91 -10.68 3.43
CA GLU A 86 -0.99 -10.32 4.84
C GLU A 86 -1.35 -11.52 5.71
N ALA A 87 -2.41 -12.25 5.35
CA ALA A 87 -2.89 -13.41 6.11
C ALA A 87 -1.89 -14.56 6.20
N MET A 88 -1.02 -14.69 5.20
CA MET A 88 0.03 -15.72 5.15
C MET A 88 1.38 -15.25 5.69
N GLY A 89 1.48 -14.00 6.19
CA GLY A 89 2.68 -13.49 6.82
C GLY A 89 3.74 -12.93 5.87
N ALA A 90 3.39 -12.55 4.63
CA ALA A 90 4.32 -11.82 3.78
C ALA A 90 4.69 -10.46 4.40
N HIS A 91 5.89 -9.99 4.12
CA HIS A 91 6.50 -8.85 4.81
C HIS A 91 6.32 -7.51 4.10
N GLY A 92 5.93 -7.52 2.83
CA GLY A 92 5.66 -6.29 2.09
C GLY A 92 5.29 -6.50 0.63
N LEU A 93 4.86 -5.39 0.02
CA LEU A 93 4.42 -5.33 -1.37
C LEU A 93 5.19 -4.24 -2.12
N VAL A 94 5.70 -4.56 -3.29
CA VAL A 94 6.31 -3.61 -4.24
C VAL A 94 5.33 -3.36 -5.38
N LEU A 95 4.84 -2.13 -5.51
CA LEU A 95 3.78 -1.76 -6.41
C LEU A 95 4.22 -0.62 -7.34
N PRO A 96 4.20 -0.79 -8.67
CA PRO A 96 4.49 0.29 -9.61
C PRO A 96 3.52 1.46 -9.44
N GLN A 97 4.03 2.69 -9.63
CA GLN A 97 3.20 3.90 -9.62
C GLN A 97 2.31 4.00 -10.86
N ARG A 98 2.75 3.40 -11.98
CA ARG A 98 2.04 3.39 -13.26
C ARG A 98 1.72 1.96 -13.66
N ARG A 99 0.66 1.78 -14.47
CA ARG A 99 0.20 0.47 -14.97
C ARG A 99 -0.09 -0.51 -13.84
N SER A 100 -0.66 0.00 -12.76
CA SER A 100 -1.04 -0.79 -11.59
C SER A 100 -2.33 -0.23 -11.01
N ALA A 101 -3.14 -1.10 -10.44
CA ALA A 101 -4.29 -0.69 -9.65
C ALA A 101 -3.82 0.23 -8.50
N GLY A 102 -4.60 1.26 -8.24
CA GLY A 102 -4.38 2.12 -7.08
C GLY A 102 -4.82 1.44 -5.79
N LEU A 103 -4.23 1.87 -4.67
CA LEU A 103 -4.70 1.52 -3.31
C LEU A 103 -6.01 2.29 -3.02
N THR A 104 -7.03 2.02 -3.83
CA THR A 104 -8.32 2.72 -3.80
C THR A 104 -9.28 2.07 -2.82
N GLY A 105 -10.41 2.74 -2.55
CA GLY A 105 -11.46 2.18 -1.71
C GLY A 105 -11.99 0.82 -2.20
N SER A 106 -11.98 0.54 -3.51
CA SER A 106 -12.36 -0.78 -4.06
C SER A 106 -11.35 -1.87 -3.67
N ALA A 107 -10.05 -1.60 -3.80
CA ALA A 107 -9.00 -2.51 -3.38
C ALA A 107 -9.00 -2.69 -1.85
N ALA A 108 -9.14 -1.60 -1.09
CA ALA A 108 -9.20 -1.62 0.37
C ALA A 108 -10.38 -2.48 0.90
N LYS A 109 -11.54 -2.38 0.23
CA LYS A 109 -12.72 -3.19 0.59
C LYS A 109 -12.45 -4.69 0.43
N VAL A 110 -11.80 -5.10 -0.66
CA VAL A 110 -11.46 -6.51 -0.91
C VAL A 110 -10.35 -6.98 0.03
N ALA A 111 -9.38 -6.11 0.31
CA ALA A 111 -8.29 -6.40 1.25
C ALA A 111 -8.75 -6.55 2.71
N ALA A 112 -9.98 -6.10 3.05
CA ALA A 112 -10.59 -6.30 4.37
C ALA A 112 -9.70 -5.88 5.56
N GLY A 113 -9.04 -4.70 5.47
CA GLY A 113 -8.13 -4.16 6.48
C GLY A 113 -6.66 -4.58 6.32
N ALA A 114 -6.34 -5.56 5.49
CA ALA A 114 -4.96 -6.04 5.31
C ALA A 114 -4.00 -4.95 4.79
N MET A 115 -4.51 -3.92 4.11
CA MET A 115 -3.70 -2.77 3.63
C MET A 115 -3.09 -1.94 4.76
N GLU A 116 -3.66 -1.99 5.95
CA GLU A 116 -3.16 -1.26 7.13
C GLU A 116 -1.99 -1.98 7.79
N HIS A 117 -1.81 -3.26 7.46
CA HIS A 117 -0.83 -4.14 8.11
C HIS A 117 0.29 -4.60 7.18
N LEU A 118 0.10 -4.58 5.87
CA LEU A 118 1.11 -4.96 4.89
C LEU A 118 1.81 -3.72 4.35
N PRO A 119 3.11 -3.50 4.65
CA PRO A 119 3.86 -2.38 4.11
C PRO A 119 3.89 -2.38 2.57
N VAL A 120 3.65 -1.22 1.95
CA VAL A 120 3.63 -1.08 0.49
C VAL A 120 4.68 -0.08 0.04
N ALA A 121 5.66 -0.54 -0.74
CA ALA A 121 6.61 0.33 -1.42
C ALA A 121 6.10 0.70 -2.83
N ARG A 122 5.96 2.01 -3.10
CA ARG A 122 5.56 2.52 -4.42
C ARG A 122 6.80 2.86 -5.23
N VAL A 123 6.96 2.22 -6.39
CA VAL A 123 8.16 2.33 -7.21
C VAL A 123 7.86 2.90 -8.60
N VAL A 124 8.78 3.73 -9.13
CA VAL A 124 8.64 4.31 -10.47
C VAL A 124 8.96 3.28 -11.55
N ASN A 125 9.95 2.43 -11.31
CA ASN A 125 10.42 1.41 -12.26
C ASN A 125 10.59 0.07 -11.54
N LEU A 126 9.71 -0.89 -11.86
CA LEU A 126 9.71 -2.21 -11.23
C LEU A 126 11.02 -2.95 -11.48
N ASN A 127 11.51 -2.96 -12.72
CA ASN A 127 12.71 -3.74 -13.07
C ASN A 127 13.96 -3.25 -12.35
N ARG A 128 14.15 -1.93 -12.26
CA ARG A 128 15.22 -1.35 -11.45
C ARG A 128 15.06 -1.64 -9.96
N SER A 129 13.82 -1.77 -9.51
CA SER A 129 13.53 -2.15 -8.13
C SER A 129 13.87 -3.61 -7.86
N LEU A 130 13.62 -4.49 -8.82
CA LEU A 130 14.03 -5.91 -8.73
C LEU A 130 15.56 -6.05 -8.70
N GLU A 131 16.30 -5.27 -9.52
CA GLU A 131 17.77 -5.22 -9.43
C GLU A 131 18.23 -4.81 -8.03
N LYS A 132 17.66 -3.72 -7.48
CA LYS A 132 18.00 -3.27 -6.13
C LYS A 132 17.71 -4.31 -5.05
N LEU A 133 16.63 -5.07 -5.20
CA LEU A 133 16.30 -6.18 -4.29
C LEU A 133 17.31 -7.32 -4.42
N LYS A 134 17.75 -7.66 -5.64
CA LYS A 134 18.82 -8.65 -5.86
C LYS A 134 20.13 -8.22 -5.23
N ASP A 135 20.51 -6.95 -5.38
CA ASP A 135 21.69 -6.37 -4.73
C ASP A 135 21.62 -6.43 -3.20
N ALA A 136 20.39 -6.38 -2.65
CA ALA A 136 20.12 -6.57 -1.22
C ALA A 136 19.99 -8.05 -0.79
N GLY A 137 20.29 -9.00 -1.69
CA GLY A 137 20.31 -10.43 -1.38
C GLY A 137 18.99 -11.17 -1.56
N TYR A 138 17.97 -10.53 -2.14
CA TYR A 138 16.73 -11.22 -2.45
C TYR A 138 16.84 -12.01 -3.75
N ARG A 139 16.26 -13.20 -3.76
CA ARG A 139 16.05 -13.98 -4.98
C ARG A 139 14.69 -13.63 -5.58
N VAL A 140 14.67 -13.34 -6.87
CA VAL A 140 13.48 -12.90 -7.61
C VAL A 140 12.87 -14.07 -8.37
N ILE A 141 11.68 -14.49 -7.98
CA ILE A 141 10.93 -15.59 -8.56
C ILE A 141 9.70 -15.07 -9.30
N GLY A 142 9.67 -15.27 -10.60
CA GLY A 142 8.54 -14.87 -11.45
C GLY A 142 7.52 -15.98 -11.62
N LEU A 143 6.22 -15.66 -11.48
CA LEU A 143 5.15 -16.60 -11.75
C LEU A 143 4.78 -16.57 -13.23
N ALA A 144 4.97 -17.71 -13.91
CA ALA A 144 4.70 -17.84 -15.34
C ALA A 144 4.21 -19.27 -15.65
N ALA A 145 3.16 -19.40 -16.48
CA ALA A 145 2.62 -20.70 -16.85
C ALA A 145 3.64 -21.59 -17.58
N GLU A 146 4.57 -20.95 -18.30
CA GLU A 146 5.66 -21.58 -19.03
C GLU A 146 6.97 -21.69 -18.22
N GLY A 147 6.90 -21.48 -16.91
CA GLY A 147 8.08 -21.62 -16.04
C GLY A 147 8.73 -23.00 -16.11
N ASP A 148 10.05 -23.03 -16.14
CA ASP A 148 10.82 -24.28 -16.27
C ASP A 148 10.74 -25.15 -15.01
N VAL A 149 10.53 -24.52 -13.85
CA VAL A 149 10.49 -25.18 -12.55
C VAL A 149 9.08 -25.15 -11.99
N THR A 150 8.66 -26.26 -11.37
CA THR A 150 7.37 -26.29 -10.69
C THR A 150 7.45 -25.63 -9.31
N LEU A 151 6.31 -25.15 -8.82
CA LEU A 151 6.21 -24.61 -7.45
C LEU A 151 6.63 -25.63 -6.38
N MET A 152 6.53 -26.92 -6.68
CA MET A 152 6.91 -27.98 -5.76
C MET A 152 8.43 -28.18 -5.69
N ASP A 153 9.15 -27.90 -6.78
CA ASP A 153 10.58 -28.20 -6.93
C ASP A 153 11.47 -26.96 -6.73
N VAL A 154 10.88 -25.75 -6.83
CA VAL A 154 11.63 -24.50 -6.65
C VAL A 154 12.15 -24.38 -5.22
N ASP A 155 13.37 -23.90 -5.09
CA ASP A 155 13.91 -23.51 -3.80
C ASP A 155 13.28 -22.19 -3.31
N LEU A 156 12.63 -22.22 -2.15
CA LEU A 156 11.92 -21.11 -1.51
C LEU A 156 12.56 -20.71 -0.18
N GLU A 157 13.83 -21.02 0.02
CA GLU A 157 14.58 -20.64 1.22
C GLU A 157 15.22 -19.24 1.07
N GLY A 158 15.43 -18.56 2.19
CA GLY A 158 16.07 -17.23 2.23
C GLY A 158 15.17 -16.07 1.80
N PRO A 159 15.74 -14.86 1.64
CA PRO A 159 15.00 -13.68 1.22
C PRO A 159 14.45 -13.82 -0.20
N LEU A 160 13.14 -13.61 -0.38
CA LEU A 160 12.43 -13.85 -1.63
C LEU A 160 11.60 -12.65 -2.08
N VAL A 161 11.53 -12.47 -3.40
CA VAL A 161 10.53 -11.64 -4.07
C VAL A 161 9.74 -12.50 -5.04
N LEU A 162 8.44 -12.68 -4.80
CA LEU A 162 7.53 -13.30 -5.75
C LEU A 162 6.94 -12.24 -6.68
N VAL A 163 7.14 -12.40 -7.98
CA VAL A 163 6.66 -11.46 -8.99
C VAL A 163 5.47 -12.05 -9.73
N THR A 164 4.33 -11.36 -9.64
CA THR A 164 3.10 -11.74 -10.35
C THR A 164 2.83 -10.75 -11.48
N GLY A 165 2.57 -11.27 -12.66
CA GLY A 165 2.23 -10.48 -13.84
C GLY A 165 0.73 -10.18 -13.97
N SER A 166 0.39 -9.41 -15.01
CA SER A 166 -0.99 -9.06 -15.34
C SER A 166 -1.83 -10.28 -15.71
N GLU A 167 -3.14 -10.11 -15.60
CA GLU A 167 -4.13 -11.16 -15.87
C GLU A 167 -4.10 -11.61 -17.34
N ASP A 168 -3.85 -10.69 -18.26
CA ASP A 168 -3.92 -10.93 -19.70
C ASP A 168 -2.59 -11.43 -20.29
N GLN A 169 -1.48 -10.81 -19.90
CA GLN A 169 -0.17 -11.02 -20.53
C GLN A 169 0.86 -11.70 -19.62
N GLY A 170 0.52 -11.89 -18.33
CA GLY A 170 1.48 -12.38 -17.35
C GLY A 170 2.59 -11.35 -17.10
N LEU A 171 3.80 -11.84 -16.86
CA LEU A 171 4.98 -10.99 -16.66
C LEU A 171 5.42 -10.31 -17.96
N SER A 172 5.78 -9.05 -17.90
CA SER A 172 6.40 -8.35 -19.04
C SER A 172 7.74 -8.99 -19.42
N VAL A 173 8.14 -8.86 -20.69
CA VAL A 173 9.41 -9.41 -21.19
C VAL A 173 10.61 -8.94 -20.37
N LEU A 174 10.62 -7.69 -19.97
CA LEU A 174 11.70 -7.14 -19.15
C LEU A 174 11.68 -7.72 -17.75
N THR A 175 10.52 -7.80 -17.11
CA THR A 175 10.39 -8.37 -15.77
C THR A 175 10.84 -9.84 -15.75
N ARG A 176 10.50 -10.63 -16.78
CA ARG A 176 10.98 -12.01 -16.92
C ARG A 176 12.51 -12.12 -16.91
N ARG A 177 13.19 -11.18 -17.58
CA ARG A 177 14.66 -11.16 -17.63
C ARG A 177 15.31 -10.80 -16.30
N HIS A 178 14.58 -10.10 -15.43
CA HIS A 178 15.04 -9.76 -14.09
C HIS A 178 14.74 -10.85 -13.05
N CYS A 179 13.88 -11.81 -13.36
CA CYS A 179 13.66 -12.97 -12.51
C CYS A 179 14.87 -13.92 -12.57
N ASP A 180 15.28 -14.42 -11.41
CA ASP A 180 16.31 -15.47 -11.32
C ASP A 180 15.77 -16.82 -11.75
N GLN A 181 14.46 -17.02 -11.56
CA GLN A 181 13.76 -18.23 -11.92
C GLN A 181 12.30 -17.94 -12.29
N LEU A 182 11.78 -18.64 -13.29
CA LEU A 182 10.36 -18.64 -13.63
C LEU A 182 9.73 -19.94 -13.14
N VAL A 183 8.66 -19.79 -12.37
CA VAL A 183 7.99 -20.90 -11.69
C VAL A 183 6.56 -21.04 -12.18
N ARG A 184 6.17 -22.27 -12.48
CA ARG A 184 4.79 -22.62 -12.84
C ARG A 184 4.08 -23.38 -11.73
N ILE A 185 2.78 -23.18 -11.65
CA ILE A 185 1.88 -24.00 -10.84
C ILE A 185 1.37 -25.12 -11.76
N PRO A 186 1.64 -26.41 -11.47
CA PRO A 186 1.12 -27.50 -12.28
C PRO A 186 -0.41 -27.55 -12.25
N LEU A 187 -1.03 -27.50 -13.41
CA LEU A 187 -2.49 -27.59 -13.57
C LEU A 187 -2.85 -28.92 -14.21
N ARG A 188 -3.90 -29.57 -13.71
CA ARG A 188 -4.40 -30.84 -14.25
C ARG A 188 -5.60 -30.64 -15.19
N GLY A 189 -6.29 -29.52 -15.06
CA GLY A 189 -7.51 -29.26 -15.82
C GLY A 189 -7.23 -28.76 -17.24
N ILE A 190 -8.31 -28.46 -17.97
CA ILE A 190 -8.25 -27.89 -19.33
C ILE A 190 -7.98 -26.38 -19.28
N THR A 191 -8.33 -25.73 -18.19
CA THR A 191 -8.10 -24.28 -18.00
C THR A 191 -6.59 -23.98 -18.05
N PRO A 192 -6.14 -23.07 -18.93
CA PRO A 192 -4.71 -22.85 -19.19
C PRO A 192 -4.01 -22.04 -18.09
N SER A 193 -4.75 -21.30 -17.26
CA SER A 193 -4.19 -20.42 -16.24
C SER A 193 -5.12 -20.29 -15.04
N LEU A 194 -4.59 -19.76 -13.95
CA LEU A 194 -5.34 -19.33 -12.77
C LEU A 194 -5.48 -17.80 -12.78
N ASN A 195 -6.49 -17.29 -12.07
CA ASN A 195 -6.54 -15.88 -11.73
C ASN A 195 -5.25 -15.46 -11.00
N ALA A 196 -4.73 -14.27 -11.32
CA ALA A 196 -3.45 -13.80 -10.82
C ALA A 196 -3.38 -13.76 -9.28
N SER A 197 -4.46 -13.33 -8.62
CA SER A 197 -4.49 -13.29 -7.15
C SER A 197 -4.51 -14.67 -6.52
N VAL A 198 -5.17 -15.64 -7.18
CA VAL A 198 -5.20 -17.05 -6.73
C VAL A 198 -3.82 -17.68 -6.90
N ALA A 199 -3.18 -17.50 -8.08
CA ALA A 199 -1.83 -17.98 -8.32
C ALA A 199 -0.83 -17.43 -7.30
N THR A 200 -0.91 -16.11 -7.02
CA THR A 200 -0.09 -15.46 -6.00
C THR A 200 -0.32 -16.07 -4.62
N ALA A 201 -1.58 -16.25 -4.22
CA ALA A 201 -1.93 -16.82 -2.91
C ALA A 201 -1.37 -18.24 -2.72
N LEU A 202 -1.43 -19.09 -3.76
CA LEU A 202 -0.85 -20.44 -3.71
C LEU A 202 0.66 -20.42 -3.52
N CYS A 203 1.36 -19.50 -4.21
CA CYS A 203 2.81 -19.38 -4.07
C CYS A 203 3.20 -18.81 -2.70
N VAL A 204 2.49 -17.80 -2.19
CA VAL A 204 2.71 -17.27 -0.84
C VAL A 204 2.46 -18.35 0.22
N TYR A 205 1.37 -19.12 0.06
CA TYR A 205 1.09 -20.26 0.96
C TYR A 205 2.21 -21.29 0.95
N GLU A 206 2.75 -21.63 -0.23
CA GLU A 206 3.82 -22.62 -0.33
C GLU A 206 5.11 -22.14 0.35
N VAL A 207 5.45 -20.85 0.21
CA VAL A 207 6.55 -20.23 0.97
C VAL A 207 6.28 -20.33 2.47
N ALA A 208 5.11 -19.90 2.92
CA ALA A 208 4.74 -19.93 4.34
C ALA A 208 4.77 -21.36 4.90
N ARG A 209 4.21 -22.33 4.16
CA ARG A 209 4.17 -23.74 4.55
C ARG A 209 5.55 -24.36 4.72
N ARG A 210 6.53 -23.97 3.88
CA ARG A 210 7.90 -24.49 3.96
C ARG A 210 8.75 -23.77 5.02
N ASN A 211 8.39 -22.56 5.39
CA ASN A 211 9.16 -21.74 6.33
C ASN A 211 8.46 -21.67 7.69
N TRP A 212 7.73 -20.63 7.98
CA TRP A 212 7.19 -20.36 9.33
C TRP A 212 5.96 -21.18 9.70
N MET A 213 5.32 -21.88 8.76
CA MET A 213 4.18 -22.76 9.03
C MET A 213 4.55 -24.25 9.04
N LYS A 214 5.81 -24.62 8.87
CA LYS A 214 6.25 -26.02 8.70
C LYS A 214 5.88 -26.94 9.88
N ASP A 215 5.81 -26.37 11.09
CA ASP A 215 5.56 -27.13 12.32
C ASP A 215 4.10 -27.03 12.79
N ILE A 216 3.20 -26.42 12.01
CA ILE A 216 1.78 -26.33 12.34
C ILE A 216 1.08 -27.64 11.98
N HIS A 217 0.60 -28.36 13.02
CA HIS A 217 -0.13 -29.61 12.88
C HIS A 217 -1.40 -29.62 13.74
N GLY A 218 -2.48 -30.16 13.20
CA GLY A 218 -3.75 -30.33 13.92
C GLY A 218 -4.35 -29.00 14.38
N GLN A 219 -4.52 -28.82 15.67
CA GLN A 219 -5.06 -27.61 16.30
C GLN A 219 -3.97 -26.67 16.82
N ALA A 220 -2.72 -26.83 16.41
CA ALA A 220 -1.66 -25.91 16.81
C ALA A 220 -2.00 -24.47 16.40
N PRO A 221 -1.74 -23.47 17.27
CA PRO A 221 -1.97 -22.08 16.92
C PRO A 221 -1.06 -21.63 15.76
N SER A 222 -1.53 -20.69 14.97
CA SER A 222 -0.68 -20.04 13.97
C SER A 222 0.50 -19.35 14.64
N PRO A 223 1.69 -19.32 14.01
CA PRO A 223 2.83 -18.60 14.55
C PRO A 223 2.51 -17.11 14.65
N PRO A 224 3.16 -16.38 15.57
CA PRO A 224 3.02 -14.94 15.64
C PRO A 224 3.49 -14.30 14.34
N ILE A 225 2.77 -13.27 13.91
CA ILE A 225 3.15 -12.53 12.72
C ILE A 225 4.38 -11.69 12.99
N VAL A 226 5.35 -11.75 12.08
CA VAL A 226 6.54 -10.89 12.09
C VAL A 226 6.34 -9.77 11.07
N ARG A 227 6.61 -8.53 11.47
CA ARG A 227 6.42 -7.35 10.62
C ARG A 227 7.69 -6.52 10.54
N PRO A 228 8.02 -5.96 9.36
CA PRO A 228 9.10 -5.00 9.24
C PRO A 228 8.85 -3.80 10.16
N GLN A 229 9.87 -3.41 10.91
CA GLN A 229 9.81 -2.21 11.74
C GLN A 229 10.21 -1.02 10.88
N MET A 230 9.23 -0.21 10.50
CA MET A 230 9.49 1.02 9.78
C MET A 230 10.04 2.07 10.75
N LYS A 231 11.26 2.55 10.51
CA LYS A 231 11.78 3.72 11.22
C LYS A 231 10.86 4.88 10.87
N THR A 232 10.09 5.36 11.83
CA THR A 232 9.33 6.60 11.67
C THR A 232 10.34 7.68 11.31
N GLN A 233 10.25 8.24 10.10
CA GLN A 233 10.99 9.46 9.80
C GLN A 233 10.47 10.50 10.79
N GLU A 234 11.31 10.88 11.76
CA GLU A 234 11.05 12.06 12.55
C GLU A 234 10.84 13.19 11.56
N VAL A 235 9.59 13.63 11.48
CA VAL A 235 9.27 14.88 10.79
C VAL A 235 10.10 15.92 11.51
N SER A 236 11.24 16.31 10.90
CA SER A 236 12.08 17.37 11.41
C SER A 236 11.16 18.54 11.65
N SER A 237 10.97 18.87 12.93
CA SER A 237 10.18 19.98 13.39
C SER A 237 10.53 21.21 12.54
N LEU A 238 9.55 21.68 11.77
CA LEU A 238 9.60 23.00 11.17
C LEU A 238 10.00 23.97 12.28
N PRO A 239 11.00 24.83 12.07
CA PRO A 239 11.35 25.83 13.05
C PRO A 239 10.09 26.66 13.31
N SER A 240 9.69 26.68 14.57
CA SER A 240 8.61 27.53 15.07
C SER A 240 8.88 28.97 14.60
N ALA A 241 8.05 29.44 13.67
CA ALA A 241 8.04 30.82 13.30
C ALA A 241 7.75 31.64 14.60
N ALA A 242 8.80 32.32 15.09
CA ALA A 242 8.70 33.20 16.20
C ALA A 242 7.56 34.21 15.91
N SER A 243 6.63 34.25 16.82
CA SER A 243 5.56 35.23 16.84
C SER A 243 6.16 36.63 17.00
N GLU A 244 6.40 37.32 15.90
CA GLU A 244 6.53 38.77 15.92
C GLU A 244 5.13 39.37 16.11
N ASN A 245 4.91 39.85 17.31
CA ASN A 245 3.74 40.63 17.67
C ASN A 245 3.89 42.00 17.02
N PRO A 246 3.01 42.48 16.14
CA PRO A 246 3.04 43.85 15.68
C PRO A 246 2.56 44.75 16.83
N GLN A 247 3.43 45.67 17.26
CA GLN A 247 3.06 46.75 18.17
C GLN A 247 2.01 47.64 17.50
N PRO A 248 1.04 48.17 18.26
CA PRO A 248 0.04 49.09 17.74
C PRO A 248 0.69 50.46 17.44
N GLU A 249 0.59 50.91 16.20
CA GLU A 249 0.94 52.25 15.77
C GLU A 249 0.06 53.28 16.45
N GLN A 250 0.70 54.29 17.06
CA GLN A 250 0.04 55.46 17.61
C GLN A 250 -0.43 56.42 16.50
N PRO A 251 -1.57 57.08 16.64
CA PRO A 251 -2.06 57.99 15.61
C PRO A 251 -1.26 59.31 15.64
N VAL A 252 -0.67 59.65 14.50
CA VAL A 252 -0.03 60.92 14.25
C VAL A 252 -1.12 61.96 13.97
N VAL A 253 -1.23 62.94 14.85
CA VAL A 253 -2.04 64.16 14.67
C VAL A 253 -1.28 65.08 13.72
N GLY A 254 -1.75 65.21 12.49
CA GLY A 254 -1.25 66.17 11.51
C GLY A 254 -2.11 67.43 11.47
N GLN A 255 -1.46 68.53 11.67
CA GLN A 255 -2.01 69.87 11.57
C GLN A 255 -2.47 70.23 10.19
N SER A 256 -3.60 70.92 10.16
CA SER A 256 -4.18 71.62 9.04
C SER A 256 -3.29 72.78 8.59
N ASP A 257 -3.02 72.91 7.32
CA ASP A 257 -2.80 74.21 6.68
C ASP A 257 -3.68 74.34 5.44
N ILE A 258 -4.44 75.41 5.50
CA ILE A 258 -5.31 75.92 4.46
C ILE A 258 -4.40 76.67 3.48
N ASP A 259 -4.49 76.44 2.24
CA ASP A 259 -4.36 77.48 1.25
C ASP A 259 -5.13 77.27 -0.01
N SER A 260 -5.88 78.24 -0.29
CA SER A 260 -6.71 78.54 -1.44
C SER A 260 -5.84 78.85 -2.66
N ASN A 261 -6.19 78.39 -3.86
CA ASN A 261 -6.53 79.28 -4.97
C ASN A 261 -6.72 78.62 -6.31
N SER A 262 -7.84 78.95 -6.87
CA SER A 262 -8.10 79.43 -8.25
C SER A 262 -7.76 78.60 -9.47
N LEU A 263 -8.86 78.33 -10.15
CA LEU A 263 -9.20 78.83 -11.48
C LEU A 263 -8.67 78.08 -12.72
N GLU A 264 -9.66 77.74 -13.49
CA GLU A 264 -9.87 77.92 -14.95
C GLU A 264 -9.46 76.80 -15.91
N SER A 265 -10.53 76.44 -16.57
CA SER A 265 -10.75 76.26 -18.04
C SER A 265 -9.83 75.32 -18.82
N ASP A 266 -10.37 74.36 -19.45
CA ASP A 266 -11.11 74.22 -20.71
C ASP A 266 -11.69 72.79 -20.83
#